data_e4e917185ddc90f1a9763f6a57ce0e60
#
_entry.id   e4e917185ddc90f1a9763f6a57ce0e60
#
_cell.length_a   1.000
_cell.length_b   1.000
_cell.length_c   1.000
_cell.angle_alpha   90.00
_cell.angle_beta   90.00
_cell.angle_gamma   90.00
#
_symmetry.space_group_name_H-M   'P 1'
#
loop_
_entity.id
_entity.type
_entity.pdbx_description
1 polymer ?
#
loop_
_entity_poly.entity_id
_entity_poly.type
_entity_poly.pdbx_seq_one_letter_code
_entity_poly.pdbx_strand_id
1 'polypeptide(L)'
;MNERTLDVYLAEPRGFCTGVRRAVGIVEEALKQYGAPVFVRHEIVHNKFVIENLRAKGAVFIDELAEVPDGRPVVFSAHGVGRNVSEEAERRGLTVLDATCPLVAKVHRQIARLEEDGAETQTSSEMVMVIGMAMTLIIY
;
A
#
# COMPACT_ATOMS: atom_id res chain seq x y z
N MET A 1 32.38 15.49 29.62
CA MET A 1 31.21 14.91 28.90
C MET A 1 31.78 13.95 27.86
N ASN A 2 31.53 12.65 28.01
CA ASN A 2 32.11 11.63 27.13
C ASN A 2 31.24 11.59 25.86
N GLU A 3 31.72 12.11 24.73
CA GLU A 3 31.08 11.96 23.45
C GLU A 3 31.11 10.49 23.07
N ARG A 4 29.96 9.84 23.08
CA ARG A 4 29.80 8.49 22.54
C ARG A 4 29.79 8.61 21.03
N THR A 5 30.89 8.21 20.39
CA THR A 5 30.91 8.01 18.93
C THR A 5 30.19 6.70 18.59
N LEU A 6 29.31 6.75 17.61
CA LEU A 6 28.60 5.59 17.09
C LEU A 6 29.14 5.28 15.69
N ASP A 7 29.66 4.07 15.49
CA ASP A 7 30.04 3.59 14.18
C ASP A 7 28.81 3.02 13.46
N VAL A 8 28.47 3.57 12.31
CA VAL A 8 27.32 3.13 11.51
C VAL A 8 27.83 2.44 10.25
N TYR A 9 27.49 1.16 10.10
CA TYR A 9 27.81 0.35 8.91
C TYR A 9 26.56 0.25 8.02
N LEU A 10 26.69 0.65 6.76
CA LEU A 10 25.62 0.56 5.76
C LEU A 10 25.77 -0.72 4.95
N ALA A 11 24.75 -1.56 4.96
CA ALA A 11 24.72 -2.77 4.14
C ALA A 11 24.56 -2.46 2.65
N GLU A 12 25.15 -3.29 1.80
CA GLU A 12 24.98 -3.28 0.34
C GLU A 12 24.59 -4.69 -0.15
N PRO A 13 23.60 -4.83 -1.04
CA PRO A 13 22.74 -3.78 -1.59
C PRO A 13 21.67 -3.31 -0.59
N ARG A 14 21.28 -2.03 -0.68
CA ARG A 14 20.22 -1.44 0.15
C ARG A 14 19.21 -0.68 -0.69
N GLY A 15 18.00 -0.50 -0.16
CA GLY A 15 16.93 0.26 -0.78
C GLY A 15 15.58 -0.45 -0.67
N PHE A 16 14.57 0.14 -1.28
CA PHE A 16 13.22 -0.43 -1.30
C PHE A 16 13.14 -1.67 -2.20
N CYS A 17 12.34 -2.65 -1.77
CA CYS A 17 12.00 -3.79 -2.61
C CYS A 17 11.22 -3.35 -3.86
N THR A 18 11.13 -4.23 -4.84
CA THR A 18 10.41 -3.94 -6.11
C THR A 18 8.94 -3.60 -5.87
N GLY A 19 8.27 -4.24 -4.89
CA GLY A 19 6.88 -3.96 -4.53
C GLY A 19 6.68 -2.53 -4.04
N VAL A 20 7.53 -2.06 -3.13
CA VAL A 20 7.49 -0.68 -2.61
C VAL A 20 7.78 0.33 -3.73
N ARG A 21 8.82 0.10 -4.53
CA ARG A 21 9.15 1.00 -5.65
C ARG A 21 7.99 1.10 -6.65
N ARG A 22 7.36 -0.04 -6.97
CA ARG A 22 6.19 -0.07 -7.86
C ARG A 22 5.03 0.72 -7.28
N ALA A 23 4.70 0.52 -6.01
CA ALA A 23 3.57 1.19 -5.37
C ALA A 23 3.75 2.71 -5.32
N VAL A 24 4.92 3.19 -4.93
CA VAL A 24 5.26 4.62 -4.95
C VAL A 24 5.19 5.17 -6.37
N GLY A 25 5.77 4.46 -7.35
CA GLY A 25 5.75 4.86 -8.76
C GLY A 25 4.33 4.99 -9.33
N ILE A 26 3.39 4.13 -8.93
CA ILE A 26 1.98 4.23 -9.35
C ILE A 26 1.35 5.54 -8.87
N VAL A 27 1.58 5.94 -7.61
CA VAL A 27 1.06 7.23 -7.10
C VAL A 27 1.68 8.40 -7.84
N GLU A 28 2.99 8.38 -8.08
CA GLU A 28 3.68 9.44 -8.81
C GLU A 28 3.20 9.55 -10.26
N GLU A 29 2.96 8.42 -10.92
CA GLU A 29 2.43 8.40 -12.28
C GLU A 29 0.96 8.86 -12.32
N ALA A 30 0.15 8.46 -11.33
CA ALA A 30 -1.20 8.98 -11.19
C ALA A 30 -1.24 10.51 -11.03
N LEU A 31 -0.33 11.07 -10.22
CA LEU A 31 -0.21 12.52 -10.04
C LEU A 31 0.16 13.23 -11.36
N LYS A 32 0.98 12.62 -12.20
CA LYS A 32 1.32 13.17 -13.52
C LYS A 32 0.15 13.08 -14.50
N GLN A 33 -0.56 11.95 -14.51
CA GLN A 33 -1.62 11.68 -15.47
C GLN A 33 -2.92 12.44 -15.16
N TYR A 34 -3.32 12.48 -13.90
CA TYR A 34 -4.62 13.02 -13.46
C TYR A 34 -4.50 14.39 -12.79
N GLY A 35 -3.28 14.81 -12.45
CA GLY A 35 -3.06 16.02 -11.64
C GLY A 35 -3.47 15.82 -10.18
N ALA A 36 -3.02 16.73 -9.33
CA ALA A 36 -3.42 16.73 -7.91
C ALA A 36 -4.89 17.21 -7.75
N PRO A 37 -5.62 16.71 -6.75
CA PRO A 37 -5.26 15.66 -5.83
C PRO A 37 -5.46 14.24 -6.41
N VAL A 38 -4.59 13.30 -6.00
CA VAL A 38 -4.78 11.86 -6.19
C VAL A 38 -5.02 11.25 -4.82
N PHE A 39 -6.09 10.48 -4.69
CA PHE A 39 -6.47 9.85 -3.42
C PHE A 39 -5.79 8.50 -3.27
N VAL A 40 -5.25 8.21 -2.08
CA VAL A 40 -4.56 6.96 -1.76
C VAL A 40 -5.20 6.35 -0.53
N ARG A 41 -5.80 5.17 -0.68
CA ARG A 41 -6.44 4.49 0.43
C ARG A 41 -5.41 3.85 1.34
N HIS A 42 -5.40 4.29 2.60
CA HIS A 42 -4.38 4.03 3.61
C HIS A 42 -2.97 4.48 3.17
N GLU A 43 -1.97 4.25 4.01
CA GLU A 43 -0.59 4.51 3.64
C GLU A 43 -0.16 3.59 2.50
N ILE A 44 0.41 4.16 1.43
CA ILE A 44 0.87 3.37 0.27
C ILE A 44 1.91 2.33 0.68
N VAL A 45 2.75 2.70 1.62
CA VAL A 45 3.76 1.88 2.31
C VAL A 45 3.99 2.49 3.70
N HIS A 46 4.40 1.69 4.69
CA HIS A 46 4.66 2.17 6.04
C HIS A 46 6.04 2.86 6.15
N ASN A 47 6.18 3.99 5.47
CA ASN A 47 7.38 4.81 5.53
C ASN A 47 7.02 6.29 5.55
N LYS A 48 7.24 6.96 6.69
CA LYS A 48 6.86 8.35 6.92
C LYS A 48 7.44 9.31 5.88
N PHE A 49 8.70 9.15 5.51
CA PHE A 49 9.34 10.02 4.52
C PHE A 49 8.71 9.88 3.13
N VAL A 50 8.35 8.66 2.73
CA VAL A 50 7.64 8.40 1.47
C VAL A 50 6.28 9.07 1.50
N ILE A 51 5.51 8.89 2.58
CA ILE A 51 4.18 9.47 2.76
C ILE A 51 4.24 11.00 2.70
N GLU A 52 5.15 11.64 3.44
CA GLU A 52 5.31 13.09 3.44
C GLU A 52 5.73 13.63 2.07
N ASN A 53 6.61 12.94 1.37
CA ASN A 53 7.01 13.31 0.00
C ASN A 53 5.83 13.25 -0.98
N LEU A 54 5.02 12.19 -0.92
CA LEU A 54 3.84 12.05 -1.77
C LEU A 54 2.76 13.09 -1.43
N ARG A 55 2.55 13.40 -0.14
CA ARG A 55 1.66 14.49 0.28
C ARG A 55 2.11 15.84 -0.30
N ALA A 56 3.39 16.13 -0.23
CA ALA A 56 3.95 17.37 -0.80
C ALA A 56 3.75 17.45 -2.32
N LYS A 57 3.64 16.31 -3.02
CA LYS A 57 3.34 16.23 -4.46
C LYS A 57 1.84 16.28 -4.79
N GLY A 58 0.96 16.26 -3.78
CA GLY A 58 -0.49 16.36 -3.93
C GLY A 58 -1.26 15.04 -3.79
N ALA A 59 -0.64 14.00 -3.21
CA ALA A 59 -1.37 12.81 -2.79
C ALA A 59 -2.15 13.08 -1.49
N VAL A 60 -3.39 12.64 -1.43
CA VAL A 60 -4.28 12.72 -0.26
C VAL A 60 -4.53 11.31 0.25
N PHE A 61 -4.07 11.04 1.46
CA PHE A 61 -4.28 9.73 2.10
C PHE A 61 -5.60 9.74 2.84
N ILE A 62 -6.41 8.71 2.59
CA ILE A 62 -7.77 8.55 3.10
C ILE A 62 -7.93 7.17 3.74
N ASP A 63 -8.89 7.05 4.64
CA ASP A 63 -9.23 5.78 5.26
C ASP A 63 -10.42 5.12 4.56
N GLU A 64 -11.40 5.91 4.12
CA GLU A 64 -12.63 5.40 3.51
C GLU A 64 -12.81 5.90 2.08
N LEU A 65 -13.38 5.06 1.20
CA LEU A 65 -13.66 5.45 -0.19
C LEU A 65 -14.66 6.60 -0.29
N ALA A 66 -15.53 6.76 0.70
CA ALA A 66 -16.49 7.86 0.76
C ALA A 66 -15.84 9.26 0.71
N GLU A 67 -14.57 9.35 1.10
CA GLU A 67 -13.78 10.59 1.05
C GLU A 67 -13.31 10.96 -0.37
N VAL A 68 -13.40 10.02 -1.34
CA VAL A 68 -13.02 10.27 -2.73
C VAL A 68 -14.13 11.00 -3.46
N PRO A 69 -13.91 12.22 -3.96
CA PRO A 69 -14.89 12.91 -4.81
C PRO A 69 -15.09 12.18 -6.14
N ASP A 70 -16.29 12.31 -6.70
CA ASP A 70 -16.60 11.72 -8.00
C ASP A 70 -15.65 12.21 -9.11
N GLY A 71 -15.27 11.27 -9.98
CA GLY A 71 -14.35 11.54 -11.10
C GLY A 71 -12.87 11.68 -10.71
N ARG A 72 -12.51 11.49 -9.43
CA ARG A 72 -11.11 11.48 -9.01
C ARG A 72 -10.55 10.05 -8.93
N PRO A 73 -9.27 9.86 -9.30
CA PRO A 73 -8.62 8.57 -9.17
C PRO A 73 -8.33 8.23 -7.72
N VAL A 74 -8.43 6.95 -7.39
CA VAL A 74 -8.01 6.37 -6.11
C VAL A 74 -6.96 5.29 -6.32
N VAL A 75 -5.91 5.30 -5.52
CA VAL A 75 -4.86 4.29 -5.52
C VAL A 75 -5.08 3.36 -4.33
N PHE A 76 -5.12 2.06 -4.57
CA PHE A 76 -5.08 1.05 -3.50
C PHE A 76 -3.63 0.79 -3.09
N SER A 77 -3.38 0.70 -1.79
CA SER A 77 -2.04 0.57 -1.23
C SER A 77 -1.35 -0.75 -1.60
N ALA A 78 -0.05 -0.84 -1.31
CA ALA A 78 0.75 -2.05 -1.56
C ALA A 78 0.23 -3.30 -0.82
N HIS A 79 -0.56 -3.12 0.24
CA HIS A 79 -1.15 -4.19 1.04
C HIS A 79 -2.38 -4.82 0.39
N GLY A 80 -2.95 -4.17 -0.63
CA GLY A 80 -4.21 -4.52 -1.22
C GLY A 80 -5.42 -4.06 -0.39
N VAL A 81 -6.60 -4.46 -0.84
CA VAL A 81 -7.87 -4.14 -0.19
C VAL A 81 -8.75 -5.39 -0.11
N GLY A 82 -9.68 -5.39 0.83
CA GLY A 82 -10.70 -6.44 0.90
C GLY A 82 -11.67 -6.39 -0.27
N ARG A 83 -12.36 -7.50 -0.56
CA ARG A 83 -13.33 -7.63 -1.65
C ARG A 83 -14.44 -6.57 -1.57
N ASN A 84 -14.96 -6.31 -0.37
CA ASN A 84 -15.99 -5.30 -0.12
C ASN A 84 -15.59 -3.90 -0.60
N VAL A 85 -14.32 -3.54 -0.42
CA VAL A 85 -13.79 -2.24 -0.86
C VAL A 85 -13.68 -2.16 -2.38
N SER A 86 -13.22 -3.24 -3.03
CA SER A 86 -13.17 -3.32 -4.49
C SER A 86 -14.57 -3.21 -5.10
N GLU A 87 -15.55 -3.94 -4.56
CA GLU A 87 -16.94 -3.91 -4.99
C GLU A 87 -17.58 -2.52 -4.79
N GLU A 88 -17.25 -1.84 -3.70
CA GLU A 88 -17.70 -0.47 -3.47
C GLU A 88 -17.12 0.50 -4.51
N ALA A 89 -15.82 0.40 -4.80
CA ALA A 89 -15.18 1.23 -5.81
C ALA A 89 -15.80 1.02 -7.20
N GLU A 90 -16.08 -0.24 -7.58
CA GLU A 90 -16.77 -0.58 -8.84
C GLU A 90 -18.18 -0.02 -8.87
N ARG A 91 -18.98 -0.20 -7.81
CA ARG A 91 -20.35 0.31 -7.72
C ARG A 91 -20.41 1.83 -7.83
N ARG A 92 -19.40 2.53 -7.33
CA ARG A 92 -19.27 3.99 -7.45
C ARG A 92 -18.66 4.45 -8.76
N GLY A 93 -18.18 3.52 -9.61
CA GLY A 93 -17.52 3.85 -10.88
C GLY A 93 -16.21 4.64 -10.68
N LEU A 94 -15.49 4.39 -9.59
CA LEU A 94 -14.22 5.08 -9.32
C LEU A 94 -13.12 4.59 -10.28
N THR A 95 -12.26 5.50 -10.70
CA THR A 95 -11.03 5.14 -11.42
C THR A 95 -10.01 4.60 -10.42
N VAL A 96 -9.86 3.28 -10.36
CA VAL A 96 -8.98 2.60 -9.42
C VAL A 96 -7.63 2.28 -10.06
N LEU A 97 -6.55 2.61 -9.36
CA LEU A 97 -5.17 2.23 -9.69
C LEU A 97 -4.67 1.28 -8.60
N ASP A 98 -4.54 0.00 -8.92
CA ASP A 98 -4.13 -1.01 -7.95
C ASP A 98 -2.61 -1.08 -7.82
N ALA A 99 -2.09 -0.65 -6.66
CA ALA A 99 -0.68 -0.72 -6.33
C ALA A 99 -0.32 -1.95 -5.47
N THR A 100 -1.23 -2.91 -5.29
CA THR A 100 -0.98 -4.14 -4.52
C THR A 100 0.32 -4.81 -4.96
N CYS A 101 1.17 -5.13 -3.99
CA CYS A 101 2.40 -5.86 -4.26
C CYS A 101 2.05 -7.25 -4.85
N PRO A 102 2.71 -7.68 -5.95
CA PRO A 102 2.41 -8.99 -6.56
C PRO A 102 2.57 -10.18 -5.60
N LEU A 103 3.47 -10.09 -4.63
CA LEU A 103 3.64 -11.13 -3.60
C LEU A 103 2.44 -11.14 -2.64
N VAL A 104 1.94 -9.99 -2.23
CA VAL A 104 0.73 -9.87 -1.40
C VAL A 104 -0.48 -10.37 -2.17
N ALA A 105 -0.64 -9.98 -3.42
CA ALA A 105 -1.72 -10.48 -4.28
C ALA A 105 -1.68 -12.01 -4.46
N LYS A 106 -0.49 -12.62 -4.47
CA LYS A 106 -0.35 -14.09 -4.48
C LYS A 106 -0.90 -14.71 -3.19
N VAL A 107 -0.59 -14.13 -2.03
CA VAL A 107 -1.09 -14.60 -0.73
C VAL A 107 -2.61 -14.50 -0.67
N HIS A 108 -3.19 -13.36 -1.07
CA HIS A 108 -4.65 -13.18 -1.12
C HIS A 108 -5.33 -14.24 -1.97
N ARG A 109 -4.77 -14.55 -3.17
CA ARG A 109 -5.32 -15.61 -4.03
C ARG A 109 -5.22 -17.01 -3.42
N GLN A 110 -4.15 -17.28 -2.66
CA GLN A 110 -4.02 -18.58 -1.98
C GLN A 110 -5.05 -18.73 -0.86
N ILE A 111 -5.26 -17.66 -0.07
CA ILE A 111 -6.28 -17.65 0.99
C ILE A 111 -7.66 -17.87 0.38
N ALA A 112 -8.05 -17.13 -0.64
CA ALA A 112 -9.34 -17.28 -1.30
C ALA A 112 -9.60 -18.72 -1.79
N ARG A 113 -8.58 -19.39 -2.36
CA ARG A 113 -8.69 -20.79 -2.76
C ARG A 113 -8.89 -21.73 -1.58
N LEU A 114 -8.16 -21.51 -0.47
CA LEU A 114 -8.32 -22.34 0.73
C LEU A 114 -9.71 -22.19 1.34
N GLU A 115 -10.28 -20.98 1.31
CA GLU A 115 -11.66 -20.72 1.74
C GLU A 115 -12.69 -21.44 0.84
N GLU A 116 -12.49 -21.42 -0.48
CA GLU A 116 -13.32 -22.16 -1.44
C GLU A 116 -13.24 -23.68 -1.21
N ASP A 117 -12.08 -24.21 -0.80
CA ASP A 117 -11.86 -25.62 -0.45
C ASP A 117 -12.39 -25.99 0.96
N GLY A 118 -13.03 -25.05 1.67
CA GLY A 118 -13.65 -25.27 2.98
C GLY A 118 -12.67 -25.22 4.16
N ALA A 119 -11.47 -24.70 3.98
CA ALA A 119 -10.56 -24.46 5.08
C ALA A 119 -11.02 -23.24 5.91
N GLU A 120 -11.10 -23.40 7.23
CA GLU A 120 -11.29 -22.25 8.13
C GLU A 120 -10.00 -21.44 8.18
N THR A 121 -9.98 -20.33 7.45
CA THR A 121 -8.89 -19.36 7.55
C THR A 121 -9.25 -18.32 8.60
N GLN A 122 -8.49 -18.22 9.70
CA GLN A 122 -8.61 -17.15 10.68
C GLN A 122 -7.95 -15.86 10.13
N THR A 123 -8.24 -15.51 8.91
CA THR A 123 -7.73 -14.27 8.31
C THR A 123 -8.75 -13.16 8.51
N SER A 124 -8.68 -12.50 9.66
CA SER A 124 -9.19 -11.14 9.76
C SER A 124 -8.38 -10.24 8.83
N SER A 125 -8.99 -9.21 8.27
CA SER A 125 -8.30 -8.18 7.47
C SER A 125 -7.10 -7.56 8.20
N GLU A 126 -7.07 -7.64 9.54
CA GLU A 126 -5.96 -7.24 10.40
C GLU A 126 -4.74 -8.16 10.26
N MET A 127 -4.93 -9.47 10.01
CA MET A 127 -3.82 -10.41 9.88
C MET A 127 -3.08 -10.27 8.54
N VAL A 128 -3.77 -9.87 7.48
CA VAL A 128 -3.14 -9.50 6.20
C VAL A 128 -2.27 -8.25 6.38
N MET A 129 -2.70 -7.31 7.23
CA MET A 129 -1.90 -6.16 7.64
C MET A 129 -0.63 -6.57 8.39
N VAL A 130 -0.72 -7.54 9.31
CA VAL A 130 0.43 -8.03 10.10
C VAL A 130 1.46 -8.75 9.22
N ILE A 131 1.03 -9.51 8.22
CA ILE A 131 1.95 -10.16 7.26
C ILE A 131 2.66 -9.08 6.41
N GLY A 132 1.96 -8.04 5.99
CA GLY A 132 2.54 -6.89 5.31
C GLY A 132 3.55 -6.14 6.19
N MET A 133 3.24 -5.93 7.48
CA MET A 133 4.14 -5.31 8.46
C MET A 133 5.38 -6.18 8.76
N ALA A 134 5.21 -7.50 8.91
CA ALA A 134 6.33 -8.41 9.16
C ALA A 134 7.30 -8.47 7.97
N MET A 135 6.82 -8.42 6.74
CA MET A 135 7.69 -8.31 5.56
C MET A 135 8.42 -6.97 5.48
N THR A 136 7.86 -5.91 6.03
CA THR A 136 8.52 -4.59 6.07
C THR A 136 9.60 -4.54 7.16
N LEU A 137 9.41 -5.24 8.28
CA LEU A 137 10.37 -5.33 9.39
C LEU A 137 11.60 -6.22 9.08
N ILE A 138 11.50 -7.15 8.12
CA ILE A 138 12.63 -8.01 7.70
C ILE A 138 13.58 -7.27 6.73
N ILE A 139 13.20 -6.08 6.26
CA ILE A 139 13.96 -5.30 5.26
C ILE A 139 14.62 -4.05 5.89
N TYR A 140 14.49 -3.90 7.23
CA TYR A 140 15.20 -2.85 8.00
C TYR A 140 16.31 -3.41 8.85
#